data_a81d2ec22807874c251ce7393b320ef6
#
_entry.id   a81d2ec22807874c251ce7393b320ef6
#
_cell.length_a   1.000
_cell.length_b   1.000
_cell.length_c   1.000
_cell.angle_alpha   90.00
_cell.angle_beta   90.00
_cell.angle_gamma   90.00
#
_symmetry.space_group_name_H-M   'P 1'
#
loop_
_entity.id
_entity.type
_entity.pdbx_description
1 polymer ?
#
loop_
_entity_poly.entity_id
_entity_poly.type
_entity_poly.pdbx_seq_one_letter_code
_entity_poly.pdbx_strand_id
1 'polypeptide(L)'
;CLLAMPCLSWASDMRIAVLAHRGPERALEQWTPTAEYLQVTIPEHTFSILPMTLGEVARAVEKDTVDFVITNTGQYVELEATSGLSRLATLKNRIANTTATEFGAVIFTRADRFDIETLHDVRGKSMMAIQPDGFGGYQMALRELLEAGIDPRRDASLLRFSGFPGERIAFAVKAGEVDFGTFRTGLLEALAAEGKIQLSDFKIIHQNKSERFNGLLSTRLYPEWPFARLRHTPLDDAERVAVALINLTPDLPAARAAGIVGWTVPLDYYPVHELFLALGVGPYALNDNDRLGDFIRRYPLWFAGLCALGLSLTTMTILLVRVNRKRR
;
A
#
# COMPACT_ATOMS: atom_id res chain seq x y z
N CYS A 1 13.63 -30.98 -49.73
CA CYS A 1 13.69 -29.63 -49.20
C CYS A 1 12.44 -29.38 -48.37
N LEU A 2 12.51 -29.56 -47.06
CA LEU A 2 11.49 -29.06 -46.14
C LEU A 2 11.79 -27.58 -45.89
N LEU A 3 10.93 -26.71 -46.39
CA LEU A 3 10.93 -25.31 -46.06
C LEU A 3 10.47 -25.18 -44.59
N ALA A 4 11.42 -24.91 -43.70
CA ALA A 4 11.11 -24.45 -42.35
C ALA A 4 10.43 -23.07 -42.45
N MET A 5 9.10 -23.05 -42.30
CA MET A 5 8.39 -21.79 -42.08
C MET A 5 8.86 -21.19 -40.74
N PRO A 6 9.32 -19.93 -40.72
CA PRO A 6 9.56 -19.27 -39.45
C PRO A 6 8.22 -19.16 -38.72
N CYS A 7 8.11 -19.76 -37.54
CA CYS A 7 7.05 -19.44 -36.61
C CYS A 7 7.16 -17.94 -36.31
N LEU A 8 6.29 -17.12 -36.91
CA LEU A 8 6.05 -15.79 -36.42
C LEU A 8 5.45 -15.93 -35.02
N SER A 9 6.33 -15.95 -34.01
CA SER A 9 5.89 -15.74 -32.63
C SER A 9 5.32 -14.34 -32.56
N TRP A 10 4.01 -14.23 -32.44
CA TRP A 10 3.36 -12.95 -32.18
C TRP A 10 3.85 -12.50 -30.80
N ALA A 11 4.47 -11.31 -30.74
CA ALA A 11 4.87 -10.72 -29.49
C ALA A 11 3.64 -10.61 -28.60
N SER A 12 3.65 -11.24 -27.42
CA SER A 12 2.56 -11.11 -26.47
C SER A 12 2.65 -9.75 -25.78
N ASP A 13 1.50 -9.11 -25.59
CA ASP A 13 1.42 -7.82 -24.88
C ASP A 13 1.40 -8.08 -23.38
N MET A 14 2.47 -7.66 -22.69
CA MET A 14 2.65 -7.72 -21.24
C MET A 14 2.21 -6.40 -20.62
N ARG A 15 1.16 -6.42 -19.82
CA ARG A 15 0.53 -5.24 -19.22
C ARG A 15 1.02 -5.02 -17.81
N ILE A 16 1.50 -3.81 -17.53
CA ILE A 16 2.02 -3.39 -16.22
C ILE A 16 1.06 -2.38 -15.62
N ALA A 17 0.28 -2.79 -14.61
CA ALA A 17 -0.50 -1.85 -13.82
C ALA A 17 0.42 -1.02 -12.93
N VAL A 18 0.24 0.28 -12.91
CA VAL A 18 1.03 1.19 -12.08
C VAL A 18 0.11 2.08 -11.26
N LEU A 19 0.32 2.11 -9.93
CA LEU A 19 -0.42 3.02 -9.06
C LEU A 19 -0.11 4.48 -9.40
N ALA A 20 -1.10 5.17 -9.93
CA ALA A 20 -1.01 6.57 -10.37
C ALA A 20 -1.15 7.55 -9.19
N HIS A 21 -0.25 7.48 -8.20
CA HIS A 21 -0.32 8.28 -6.97
C HIS A 21 -0.18 9.80 -7.18
N ARG A 22 0.34 10.24 -8.31
CA ARG A 22 0.41 11.65 -8.75
C ARG A 22 -0.43 11.93 -10.00
N GLY A 23 -1.37 11.06 -10.32
CA GLY A 23 -2.22 11.13 -11.50
C GLY A 23 -1.73 10.30 -12.68
N PRO A 24 -2.64 9.99 -13.63
CA PRO A 24 -2.34 9.07 -14.73
C PRO A 24 -1.30 9.61 -15.71
N GLU A 25 -1.34 10.88 -16.03
CA GLU A 25 -0.37 11.53 -16.95
C GLU A 25 1.05 11.43 -16.40
N ARG A 26 1.22 11.77 -15.13
CA ARG A 26 2.52 11.68 -14.46
C ARG A 26 3.03 10.23 -14.37
N ALA A 27 2.14 9.28 -14.14
CA ALA A 27 2.50 7.86 -14.12
C ALA A 27 2.98 7.37 -15.50
N LEU A 28 2.34 7.81 -16.60
CA LEU A 28 2.82 7.51 -17.95
C LEU A 28 4.19 8.13 -18.22
N GLU A 29 4.38 9.42 -17.92
CA GLU A 29 5.69 10.08 -18.07
C GLU A 29 6.81 9.35 -17.32
N GLN A 30 6.51 8.86 -16.11
CA GLN A 30 7.48 8.18 -15.26
C GLN A 30 7.80 6.75 -15.74
N TRP A 31 6.79 5.99 -16.16
CA TRP A 31 6.93 4.54 -16.29
C TRP A 31 6.92 4.04 -17.74
N THR A 32 6.46 4.82 -18.73
CA THR A 32 6.55 4.41 -20.15
C THR A 32 7.99 4.09 -20.58
N PRO A 33 9.03 4.88 -20.18
CA PRO A 33 10.41 4.52 -20.52
C PRO A 33 10.89 3.21 -19.89
N THR A 34 10.27 2.76 -18.80
CA THR A 34 10.55 1.42 -18.23
C THR A 34 9.96 0.32 -19.12
N ALA A 35 8.76 0.50 -19.65
CA ALA A 35 8.18 -0.44 -20.62
C ALA A 35 9.01 -0.50 -21.91
N GLU A 36 9.44 0.64 -22.43
CA GLU A 36 10.33 0.71 -23.58
C GLU A 36 11.68 0.00 -23.34
N TYR A 37 12.27 0.21 -22.16
CA TYR A 37 13.49 -0.50 -21.75
C TYR A 37 13.28 -2.02 -21.69
N LEU A 38 12.17 -2.47 -21.11
CA LEU A 38 11.85 -3.90 -21.05
C LEU A 38 11.65 -4.47 -22.45
N GLN A 39 10.98 -3.77 -23.34
CA GLN A 39 10.76 -4.21 -24.73
C GLN A 39 12.07 -4.32 -25.52
N VAL A 40 13.01 -3.42 -25.31
CA VAL A 40 14.35 -3.50 -25.93
C VAL A 40 15.15 -4.69 -25.37
N THR A 41 14.98 -4.96 -24.07
CA THR A 41 15.73 -6.04 -23.39
C THR A 41 15.11 -7.42 -23.62
N ILE A 42 13.80 -7.49 -23.82
CA ILE A 42 12.99 -8.71 -23.99
C ILE A 42 12.14 -8.53 -25.27
N PRO A 43 12.75 -8.62 -26.46
CA PRO A 43 12.09 -8.26 -27.72
C PRO A 43 10.96 -9.21 -28.15
N GLU A 44 10.81 -10.35 -27.47
CA GLU A 44 9.73 -11.31 -27.72
C GLU A 44 8.37 -10.81 -27.21
N HIS A 45 8.34 -9.77 -26.37
CA HIS A 45 7.14 -9.18 -25.81
C HIS A 45 7.04 -7.68 -26.11
N THR A 46 5.83 -7.17 -26.16
CA THR A 46 5.55 -5.74 -26.01
C THR A 46 5.16 -5.46 -24.56
N PHE A 47 5.46 -4.26 -24.06
CA PHE A 47 5.12 -3.87 -22.68
C PHE A 47 4.32 -2.58 -22.72
N SER A 48 3.22 -2.55 -21.95
CA SER A 48 2.34 -1.38 -21.85
C SER A 48 2.12 -0.98 -20.39
N ILE A 49 2.14 0.34 -20.14
CA ILE A 49 1.87 0.91 -18.82
C ILE A 49 0.40 1.29 -18.71
N LEU A 50 -0.25 0.80 -17.65
CA LEU A 50 -1.64 1.10 -17.33
C LEU A 50 -1.71 1.84 -15.99
N PRO A 51 -1.81 3.18 -16.00
CA PRO A 51 -1.99 3.97 -14.79
C PRO A 51 -3.34 3.65 -14.14
N MET A 52 -3.34 3.32 -12.86
CA MET A 52 -4.51 2.89 -12.12
C MET A 52 -4.58 3.50 -10.72
N THR A 53 -5.78 3.65 -10.19
CA THR A 53 -6.04 3.86 -8.77
C THR A 53 -5.88 2.56 -7.99
N LEU A 54 -5.82 2.61 -6.64
CA LEU A 54 -5.74 1.39 -5.81
C LEU A 54 -6.87 0.40 -6.12
N GLY A 55 -8.11 0.90 -6.23
CA GLY A 55 -9.26 0.05 -6.53
C GLY A 55 -9.23 -0.54 -7.96
N GLU A 56 -8.66 0.16 -8.93
CA GLU A 56 -8.49 -0.36 -10.30
C GLU A 56 -7.39 -1.43 -10.36
N VAL A 57 -6.27 -1.23 -9.67
CA VAL A 57 -5.22 -2.27 -9.53
C VAL A 57 -5.81 -3.54 -8.94
N ALA A 58 -6.56 -3.44 -7.84
CA ALA A 58 -7.19 -4.60 -7.21
C ALA A 58 -8.11 -5.36 -8.18
N ARG A 59 -8.98 -4.63 -8.90
CA ARG A 59 -9.88 -5.23 -9.90
C ARG A 59 -9.14 -5.83 -11.10
N ALA A 60 -8.05 -5.19 -11.55
CA ALA A 60 -7.25 -5.69 -12.66
C ALA A 60 -6.55 -7.00 -12.30
N VAL A 61 -6.05 -7.10 -11.07
CA VAL A 61 -5.44 -8.32 -10.51
C VAL A 61 -6.47 -9.42 -10.34
N GLU A 62 -7.64 -9.12 -9.76
CA GLU A 62 -8.73 -10.08 -9.56
C GLU A 62 -9.22 -10.70 -10.89
N LYS A 63 -9.20 -9.89 -11.97
CA LYS A 63 -9.67 -10.29 -13.31
C LYS A 63 -8.55 -10.81 -14.23
N ASP A 64 -7.32 -10.93 -13.73
CA ASP A 64 -6.15 -11.34 -14.52
C ASP A 64 -5.99 -10.49 -15.83
N THR A 65 -6.29 -9.20 -15.77
CA THR A 65 -6.20 -8.30 -16.94
C THR A 65 -4.85 -7.61 -17.09
N VAL A 66 -3.93 -7.84 -16.19
CA VAL A 66 -2.55 -7.33 -16.20
C VAL A 66 -1.60 -8.46 -15.81
N ASP A 67 -0.34 -8.36 -16.22
CA ASP A 67 0.69 -9.38 -16.00
C ASP A 67 1.61 -9.01 -14.85
N PHE A 68 1.84 -7.69 -14.68
CA PHE A 68 2.71 -7.13 -13.65
C PHE A 68 2.05 -5.95 -12.94
N VAL A 69 2.52 -5.68 -11.73
CA VAL A 69 2.03 -4.57 -10.90
C VAL A 69 3.20 -3.82 -10.27
N ILE A 70 3.16 -2.48 -10.35
CA ILE A 70 3.97 -1.56 -9.55
C ILE A 70 3.01 -0.79 -8.64
N THR A 71 3.01 -1.09 -7.36
CA THR A 71 2.10 -0.46 -6.42
C THR A 71 2.75 -0.22 -5.06
N ASN A 72 2.05 0.48 -4.17
CA ASN A 72 2.55 0.66 -2.82
C ASN A 72 2.59 -0.67 -2.05
N THR A 73 3.45 -0.72 -1.07
CA THR A 73 3.81 -1.92 -0.33
C THR A 73 2.64 -2.52 0.45
N GLY A 74 1.74 -1.68 0.97
CA GLY A 74 0.53 -2.15 1.65
C GLY A 74 -0.40 -2.88 0.68
N GLN A 75 -0.75 -2.25 -0.44
CA GLN A 75 -1.60 -2.90 -1.44
C GLN A 75 -0.95 -4.19 -1.97
N TYR A 76 0.39 -4.18 -2.17
CA TYR A 76 1.07 -5.41 -2.58
C TYR A 76 0.84 -6.56 -1.58
N VAL A 77 1.01 -6.30 -0.27
CA VAL A 77 0.81 -7.34 0.76
C VAL A 77 -0.64 -7.85 0.80
N GLU A 78 -1.62 -6.98 0.58
CA GLU A 78 -3.02 -7.41 0.43
C GLU A 78 -3.21 -8.31 -0.80
N LEU A 79 -2.67 -7.93 -1.95
CA LEU A 79 -2.78 -8.68 -3.20
C LEU A 79 -1.95 -9.98 -3.16
N GLU A 80 -0.81 -9.99 -2.47
CA GLU A 80 -0.04 -11.23 -2.22
C GLU A 80 -0.89 -12.23 -1.44
N ALA A 81 -1.55 -11.78 -0.38
CA ALA A 81 -2.38 -12.64 0.47
C ALA A 81 -3.67 -13.12 -0.22
N THR A 82 -4.32 -12.26 -1.01
CA THR A 82 -5.64 -12.56 -1.63
C THR A 82 -5.51 -13.21 -3.00
N SER A 83 -4.55 -12.78 -3.81
CA SER A 83 -4.40 -13.18 -5.22
C SER A 83 -3.08 -13.89 -5.52
N GLY A 84 -2.15 -13.95 -4.54
CA GLY A 84 -0.88 -14.67 -4.62
C GLY A 84 0.10 -14.05 -5.60
N LEU A 85 0.17 -12.72 -5.65
CA LEU A 85 1.23 -12.01 -6.36
C LEU A 85 2.60 -12.43 -5.82
N SER A 86 3.61 -12.35 -6.67
CA SER A 86 5.01 -12.60 -6.28
C SER A 86 5.87 -11.40 -6.65
N ARG A 87 6.56 -10.81 -5.68
CA ARG A 87 7.49 -9.71 -5.92
C ARG A 87 8.74 -10.20 -6.65
N LEU A 88 9.14 -9.48 -7.68
CA LEU A 88 10.33 -9.74 -8.49
C LEU A 88 11.51 -8.85 -8.07
N ALA A 89 11.22 -7.60 -7.71
CA ALA A 89 12.21 -6.61 -7.33
C ALA A 89 11.59 -5.58 -6.37
N THR A 90 12.44 -4.89 -5.60
CA THR A 90 12.08 -3.73 -4.78
C THR A 90 12.74 -2.48 -5.35
N LEU A 91 12.03 -1.37 -5.37
CA LEU A 91 12.47 -0.09 -5.90
C LEU A 91 13.64 0.47 -5.10
N LYS A 92 14.67 0.98 -5.81
CA LYS A 92 15.69 1.88 -5.26
C LYS A 92 15.32 3.30 -5.67
N ASN A 93 14.69 4.02 -4.74
CA ASN A 93 14.23 5.37 -4.97
C ASN A 93 15.36 6.39 -4.78
N ARG A 94 15.23 7.57 -5.38
CA ARG A 94 16.12 8.72 -5.17
C ARG A 94 15.41 9.71 -4.25
N ILE A 95 15.96 9.93 -3.06
CA ILE A 95 15.43 10.89 -2.08
C ILE A 95 16.58 11.79 -1.65
N ALA A 96 16.42 13.11 -1.81
CA ALA A 96 17.42 14.11 -1.42
C ALA A 96 18.86 13.72 -1.82
N ASN A 97 19.06 13.32 -3.08
CA ASN A 97 20.35 12.86 -3.64
C ASN A 97 20.95 11.58 -3.04
N THR A 98 20.19 10.83 -2.27
CA THR A 98 20.59 9.52 -1.75
C THR A 98 19.72 8.41 -2.31
N THR A 99 20.23 7.18 -2.24
CA THR A 99 19.48 5.97 -2.59
C THR A 99 18.73 5.48 -1.37
N ALA A 100 17.42 5.26 -1.51
CA ALA A 100 16.58 4.68 -0.47
C ALA A 100 15.86 3.44 -1.02
N THR A 101 15.89 2.35 -0.26
CA THR A 101 15.12 1.11 -0.51
C THR A 101 13.98 0.95 0.49
N GLU A 102 13.85 1.93 1.36
CA GLU A 102 12.80 2.04 2.37
C GLU A 102 12.19 3.44 2.30
N PHE A 103 10.96 3.58 2.75
CA PHE A 103 10.26 4.84 2.87
C PHE A 103 9.36 4.85 4.10
N GLY A 104 8.88 6.02 4.48
CA GLY A 104 7.92 6.18 5.56
C GLY A 104 6.84 7.20 5.18
N ALA A 105 6.27 7.82 6.20
CA ALA A 105 5.40 8.96 6.04
C ALA A 105 5.94 10.19 6.80
N VAL A 106 5.55 11.36 6.35
CA VAL A 106 5.71 12.62 7.07
C VAL A 106 4.36 13.05 7.64
N ILE A 107 4.37 13.51 8.88
CA ILE A 107 3.27 14.19 9.54
C ILE A 107 3.72 15.65 9.66
N PHE A 108 2.95 16.58 9.12
CA PHE A 108 3.39 17.96 8.99
C PHE A 108 2.26 18.95 9.22
N THR A 109 2.61 20.12 9.69
CA THR A 109 1.74 21.28 9.88
C THR A 109 2.38 22.52 9.28
N ARG A 110 1.70 23.67 9.27
CA ARG A 110 2.32 24.95 8.91
C ARG A 110 3.42 25.33 9.90
N ALA A 111 4.44 26.00 9.41
CA ALA A 111 5.59 26.42 10.22
C ALA A 111 5.22 27.38 11.37
N ASP A 112 4.17 28.19 11.20
CA ASP A 112 3.68 29.18 12.18
C ASP A 112 2.73 28.60 13.25
N ARG A 113 2.49 27.28 13.26
CA ARG A 113 1.64 26.59 14.24
C ARG A 113 2.48 26.23 15.49
N PHE A 114 2.66 27.18 16.38
CA PHE A 114 3.41 26.98 17.64
C PHE A 114 2.65 26.12 18.66
N ASP A 115 1.37 25.88 18.45
CA ASP A 115 0.50 25.02 19.25
C ASP A 115 0.55 23.54 18.85
N ILE A 116 1.36 23.17 17.84
CA ILE A 116 1.52 21.79 17.35
C ILE A 116 3.01 21.51 17.21
N GLU A 117 3.62 20.81 18.17
CA GLU A 117 5.04 20.45 18.17
C GLU A 117 5.27 18.94 18.24
N THR A 118 4.40 18.23 18.93
CA THR A 118 4.48 16.79 19.15
C THR A 118 3.24 16.09 18.61
N LEU A 119 3.28 14.74 18.56
CA LEU A 119 2.08 13.96 18.22
C LEU A 119 0.92 14.20 19.19
N HIS A 120 1.20 14.48 20.46
CA HIS A 120 0.13 14.71 21.44
C HIS A 120 -0.66 16.00 21.17
N ASP A 121 -0.05 17.00 20.55
CA ASP A 121 -0.69 18.28 20.26
C ASP A 121 -1.70 18.20 19.10
N VAL A 122 -1.70 17.11 18.32
CA VAL A 122 -2.67 16.94 17.22
C VAL A 122 -4.03 16.45 17.70
N ARG A 123 -4.19 16.10 18.98
CA ARG A 123 -5.50 15.74 19.53
C ARG A 123 -6.47 16.92 19.43
N GLY A 124 -7.66 16.67 18.90
CA GLY A 124 -8.68 17.71 18.67
C GLY A 124 -8.39 18.62 17.46
N LYS A 125 -7.30 18.39 16.72
CA LYS A 125 -6.98 19.15 15.50
C LYS A 125 -7.59 18.49 14.26
N SER A 126 -7.74 19.25 13.19
CA SER A 126 -8.20 18.75 11.90
C SER A 126 -7.07 18.13 11.09
N MET A 127 -7.31 16.95 10.51
CA MET A 127 -6.34 16.15 9.75
C MET A 127 -6.78 15.94 8.32
N MET A 128 -5.83 15.97 7.39
CA MET A 128 -6.04 15.48 6.02
C MET A 128 -5.03 14.38 5.67
N ALA A 129 -5.54 13.30 5.05
CA ALA A 129 -4.77 12.16 4.58
C ALA A 129 -5.22 11.76 3.17
N ILE A 130 -4.55 10.78 2.52
CA ILE A 130 -4.88 10.36 1.16
C ILE A 130 -6.23 9.63 1.13
N GLN A 131 -6.31 8.47 1.79
CA GLN A 131 -7.48 7.61 1.90
C GLN A 131 -7.24 6.54 2.97
N PRO A 132 -8.29 5.87 3.49
CA PRO A 132 -8.16 4.94 4.62
C PRO A 132 -7.20 3.77 4.39
N ASP A 133 -7.11 3.26 3.17
CA ASP A 133 -6.24 2.17 2.72
C ASP A 133 -4.91 2.69 2.12
N GLY A 134 -4.67 4.00 2.16
CA GLY A 134 -3.43 4.61 1.68
C GLY A 134 -2.25 4.30 2.61
N PHE A 135 -1.40 3.32 2.27
CA PHE A 135 -0.32 2.84 3.12
C PHE A 135 0.59 3.98 3.61
N GLY A 136 1.39 4.60 2.71
CA GLY A 136 2.23 5.76 3.06
C GLY A 136 1.45 7.07 3.19
N GLY A 137 0.19 7.11 2.78
CA GLY A 137 -0.65 8.30 2.80
C GLY A 137 -1.56 8.42 4.02
N TYR A 138 -1.63 7.38 4.87
CA TYR A 138 -2.45 7.37 6.08
C TYR A 138 -2.01 6.29 7.08
N GLN A 139 -1.92 5.01 6.68
CA GLN A 139 -1.79 3.89 7.61
C GLN A 139 -0.48 3.93 8.42
N MET A 140 0.62 4.35 7.80
CA MET A 140 1.90 4.54 8.52
C MET A 140 1.77 5.58 9.64
N ALA A 141 1.19 6.75 9.32
CA ALA A 141 0.96 7.80 10.31
C ALA A 141 -0.08 7.39 11.37
N LEU A 142 -1.13 6.67 10.96
CA LEU A 142 -2.14 6.14 11.88
C LEU A 142 -1.51 5.24 12.95
N ARG A 143 -0.57 4.36 12.57
CA ARG A 143 0.13 3.51 13.53
C ARG A 143 0.88 4.34 14.58
N GLU A 144 1.66 5.34 14.16
CA GLU A 144 2.41 6.20 15.11
C GLU A 144 1.46 6.99 16.02
N LEU A 145 0.34 7.50 15.48
CA LEU A 145 -0.67 8.20 16.26
C LEU A 145 -1.35 7.28 17.29
N LEU A 146 -1.73 6.06 16.90
CA LEU A 146 -2.33 5.08 17.82
C LEU A 146 -1.38 4.67 18.93
N GLU A 147 -0.09 4.47 18.63
CA GLU A 147 0.94 4.16 19.63
C GLU A 147 1.17 5.34 20.59
N ALA A 148 0.96 6.58 20.13
CA ALA A 148 0.92 7.77 20.98
C ALA A 148 -0.41 7.96 21.74
N GLY A 149 -1.34 7.00 21.62
CA GLY A 149 -2.64 7.05 22.28
C GLY A 149 -3.67 7.96 21.61
N ILE A 150 -3.47 8.32 20.33
CA ILE A 150 -4.35 9.21 19.56
C ILE A 150 -4.96 8.42 18.40
N ASP A 151 -6.28 8.28 18.40
CA ASP A 151 -7.02 7.73 17.28
C ASP A 151 -7.65 8.87 16.47
N PRO A 152 -7.09 9.27 15.32
CA PRO A 152 -7.62 10.39 14.57
C PRO A 152 -9.05 10.18 14.07
N ARG A 153 -9.54 8.95 14.03
CA ARG A 153 -10.93 8.63 13.67
C ARG A 153 -11.94 9.07 14.75
N ARG A 154 -11.49 9.26 15.99
CA ARG A 154 -12.29 9.69 17.14
C ARG A 154 -11.80 10.99 17.74
N ASP A 155 -10.48 11.20 17.74
CA ASP A 155 -9.83 12.28 18.50
C ASP A 155 -9.55 13.52 17.64
N ALA A 156 -9.65 13.44 16.30
CA ALA A 156 -9.55 14.61 15.44
C ALA A 156 -10.87 15.40 15.42
N SER A 157 -10.80 16.74 15.37
CA SER A 157 -11.98 17.57 15.15
C SER A 157 -12.60 17.36 13.77
N LEU A 158 -11.76 17.00 12.80
CA LEU A 158 -12.15 16.65 11.45
C LEU A 158 -11.08 15.76 10.83
N LEU A 159 -11.47 14.61 10.25
CA LEU A 159 -10.60 13.77 9.43
C LEU A 159 -11.12 13.81 8.00
N ARG A 160 -10.31 14.34 7.08
CA ARG A 160 -10.61 14.40 5.64
C ARG A 160 -9.68 13.48 4.85
N PHE A 161 -10.24 12.89 3.79
CA PHE A 161 -9.49 12.14 2.80
C PHE A 161 -9.54 12.87 1.45
N SER A 162 -8.35 13.24 0.92
CA SER A 162 -8.25 14.01 -0.33
C SER A 162 -8.33 13.13 -1.57
N GLY A 163 -8.07 11.83 -1.44
CA GLY A 163 -7.70 10.99 -2.57
C GLY A 163 -6.36 11.41 -3.19
N PHE A 164 -6.01 10.78 -4.30
CA PHE A 164 -4.88 11.21 -5.13
C PHE A 164 -5.25 12.37 -6.06
N PRO A 165 -4.33 13.25 -6.45
CA PRO A 165 -2.91 13.29 -6.04
C PRO A 165 -2.70 13.84 -4.63
N GLY A 166 -1.66 13.33 -3.94
CA GLY A 166 -1.37 13.65 -2.53
C GLY A 166 -0.93 15.09 -2.28
N GLU A 167 -0.48 15.82 -3.29
CA GLU A 167 -0.07 17.24 -3.20
C GLU A 167 -1.18 18.17 -2.69
N ARG A 168 -2.46 17.79 -2.86
CA ARG A 168 -3.62 18.52 -2.32
C ARG A 168 -3.53 18.70 -0.81
N ILE A 169 -2.94 17.74 -0.09
CA ILE A 169 -2.78 17.80 1.37
C ILE A 169 -1.80 18.91 1.75
N ALA A 170 -0.66 19.04 1.05
CA ALA A 170 0.29 20.12 1.30
C ALA A 170 -0.36 21.48 1.09
N PHE A 171 -1.13 21.65 0.02
CA PHE A 171 -1.83 22.90 -0.27
C PHE A 171 -2.91 23.21 0.76
N ALA A 172 -3.69 22.23 1.20
CA ALA A 172 -4.72 22.40 2.21
C ALA A 172 -4.12 22.79 3.59
N VAL A 173 -3.02 22.15 3.99
CA VAL A 173 -2.29 22.52 5.21
C VAL A 173 -1.72 23.93 5.09
N LYS A 174 -1.08 24.28 3.97
CA LYS A 174 -0.52 25.62 3.72
C LYS A 174 -1.61 26.70 3.75
N ALA A 175 -2.79 26.41 3.17
CA ALA A 175 -3.94 27.32 3.18
C ALA A 175 -4.63 27.43 4.54
N GLY A 176 -4.31 26.54 5.51
CA GLY A 176 -4.98 26.49 6.81
C GLY A 176 -6.38 25.86 6.78
N GLU A 177 -6.72 25.11 5.72
CA GLU A 177 -7.98 24.39 5.62
C GLU A 177 -8.05 23.22 6.60
N VAL A 178 -6.88 22.66 6.96
CA VAL A 178 -6.69 21.67 8.00
C VAL A 178 -5.44 22.00 8.81
N ASP A 179 -5.39 21.54 10.04
CA ASP A 179 -4.29 21.83 10.96
C ASP A 179 -3.03 21.07 10.62
N PHE A 180 -3.15 19.82 10.22
CA PHE A 180 -2.01 18.98 9.85
C PHE A 180 -2.38 17.96 8.76
N GLY A 181 -1.36 17.42 8.12
CA GLY A 181 -1.52 16.41 7.08
C GLY A 181 -0.48 15.34 7.16
N THR A 182 -0.71 14.26 6.39
CA THR A 182 0.25 13.17 6.23
C THR A 182 0.23 12.62 4.82
N PHE A 183 1.41 12.28 4.31
CA PHE A 183 1.62 11.49 3.10
C PHE A 183 3.02 10.85 3.11
N ARG A 184 3.32 10.05 2.06
CA ARG A 184 4.62 9.38 1.95
C ARG A 184 5.79 10.36 1.95
N THR A 185 6.93 9.92 2.48
CA THR A 185 8.22 10.64 2.38
C THR A 185 8.59 10.98 0.94
N GLY A 186 9.36 12.06 0.78
CA GLY A 186 9.86 12.53 -0.52
C GLY A 186 8.89 13.41 -1.30
N LEU A 187 7.60 13.47 -0.95
CA LEU A 187 6.62 14.29 -1.68
C LEU A 187 6.76 15.78 -1.37
N LEU A 188 7.02 16.18 -0.10
CA LEU A 188 7.29 17.59 0.23
C LEU A 188 8.53 18.10 -0.50
N GLU A 189 9.60 17.31 -0.49
CA GLU A 189 10.84 17.61 -1.17
C GLU A 189 10.66 17.74 -2.69
N ALA A 190 9.88 16.83 -3.29
CA ALA A 190 9.56 16.89 -4.72
C ALA A 190 8.75 18.14 -5.07
N LEU A 191 7.74 18.49 -4.29
CA LEU A 191 6.94 19.71 -4.49
C LEU A 191 7.78 20.99 -4.35
N ALA A 192 8.73 20.99 -3.42
CA ALA A 192 9.66 22.11 -3.26
C ALA A 192 10.63 22.22 -4.44
N ALA A 193 11.17 21.10 -4.93
CA ALA A 193 12.02 21.06 -6.12
C ALA A 193 11.27 21.49 -7.40
N GLU A 194 9.97 21.20 -7.47
CA GLU A 194 9.08 21.67 -8.55
C GLU A 194 8.66 23.16 -8.39
N GLY A 195 9.09 23.84 -7.32
CA GLY A 195 8.75 25.22 -7.04
C GLY A 195 7.29 25.48 -6.63
N LYS A 196 6.54 24.43 -6.31
CA LYS A 196 5.11 24.51 -5.92
C LYS A 196 4.90 24.96 -4.48
N ILE A 197 5.87 24.67 -3.60
CA ILE A 197 5.89 25.05 -2.18
C ILE A 197 7.31 25.43 -1.77
N GLN A 198 7.44 25.99 -0.56
CA GLN A 198 8.72 26.11 0.16
C GLN A 198 8.71 25.16 1.33
N LEU A 199 9.79 24.42 1.59
CA LEU A 199 9.87 23.53 2.75
C LEU A 199 9.75 24.31 4.08
N SER A 200 10.20 25.57 4.10
CA SER A 200 10.06 26.48 5.22
C SER A 200 8.60 26.85 5.54
N ASP A 201 7.65 26.59 4.66
CA ASP A 201 6.21 26.78 4.94
C ASP A 201 5.67 25.76 5.95
N PHE A 202 6.42 24.68 6.18
CA PHE A 202 5.98 23.53 6.97
C PHE A 202 6.93 23.20 8.12
N LYS A 203 6.37 22.60 9.15
CA LYS A 203 7.06 22.00 10.26
C LYS A 203 6.71 20.50 10.30
N ILE A 204 7.73 19.65 10.45
CA ILE A 204 7.54 18.19 10.57
C ILE A 204 7.27 17.86 12.02
N ILE A 205 6.15 17.20 12.27
CA ILE A 205 5.75 16.72 13.59
C ILE A 205 6.40 15.36 13.81
N HIS A 206 6.96 15.11 14.99
CA HIS A 206 7.62 13.86 15.33
C HIS A 206 8.74 13.48 14.33
N GLN A 207 9.63 14.44 14.07
CA GLN A 207 10.71 14.22 13.11
C GLN A 207 11.66 13.12 13.60
N ASN A 208 11.73 12.03 12.86
CA ASN A 208 12.67 10.92 13.07
C ASN A 208 13.92 11.11 12.20
N LYS A 209 15.06 10.66 12.71
CA LYS A 209 16.32 10.56 11.94
C LYS A 209 16.69 9.10 11.79
N SER A 210 17.11 8.72 10.58
CA SER A 210 17.58 7.37 10.30
C SER A 210 18.84 7.45 9.45
N GLU A 211 19.84 6.65 9.76
CA GLU A 211 21.04 6.53 8.93
C GLU A 211 20.74 5.93 7.54
N ARG A 212 19.64 5.18 7.43
CA ARG A 212 19.21 4.53 6.19
C ARG A 212 18.32 5.41 5.30
N PHE A 213 17.89 6.58 5.80
CA PHE A 213 16.96 7.45 5.10
C PHE A 213 17.28 8.92 5.34
N ASN A 214 17.67 9.63 4.30
CA ASN A 214 18.07 11.04 4.36
C ASN A 214 16.99 11.96 3.79
N GLY A 215 15.80 11.94 4.37
CA GLY A 215 14.67 12.80 3.98
C GLY A 215 13.82 13.15 5.20
N LEU A 216 12.75 13.91 4.96
CA LEU A 216 11.77 14.24 6.00
C LEU A 216 11.01 12.97 6.38
N LEU A 217 10.94 12.65 7.68
CA LEU A 217 10.40 11.40 8.19
C LEU A 217 9.75 11.59 9.54
N SER A 218 8.54 11.09 9.73
CA SER A 218 7.82 11.07 11.02
C SER A 218 7.52 9.68 11.55
N THR A 219 7.63 8.65 10.70
CA THR A 219 7.25 7.28 11.04
C THR A 219 8.48 6.37 11.01
N ARG A 220 8.31 5.11 11.38
CA ARG A 220 9.29 4.07 11.03
C ARG A 220 9.33 3.83 9.53
N LEU A 221 10.37 3.13 9.08
CA LEU A 221 10.61 2.83 7.67
C LEU A 221 10.03 1.48 7.29
N TYR A 222 9.58 1.39 6.04
CA TYR A 222 9.02 0.20 5.40
C TYR A 222 9.67 0.03 4.03
N PRO A 223 9.78 -1.19 3.50
CA PRO A 223 10.39 -1.42 2.19
C PRO A 223 9.65 -0.66 1.08
N GLU A 224 10.42 -0.17 0.10
CA GLU A 224 9.89 0.54 -1.07
C GLU A 224 9.02 -0.36 -1.96
N TRP A 225 8.36 0.25 -2.93
CA TRP A 225 7.39 -0.39 -3.80
C TRP A 225 7.97 -1.58 -4.54
N PRO A 226 7.24 -2.70 -4.60
CA PRO A 226 7.65 -3.86 -5.38
C PRO A 226 7.25 -3.71 -6.85
N PHE A 227 8.03 -4.36 -7.73
CA PHE A 227 7.58 -4.85 -9.01
C PHE A 227 7.16 -6.30 -8.81
N ALA A 228 5.90 -6.62 -9.08
CA ALA A 228 5.34 -7.94 -8.80
C ALA A 228 4.70 -8.54 -10.06
N ARG A 229 4.74 -9.89 -10.18
CA ARG A 229 4.03 -10.65 -11.20
C ARG A 229 2.72 -11.21 -10.66
N LEU A 230 1.76 -11.43 -11.54
CA LEU A 230 0.56 -12.21 -11.26
C LEU A 230 0.85 -13.72 -11.42
N ARG A 231 -0.04 -14.55 -10.89
CA ARG A 231 0.13 -16.02 -10.95
C ARG A 231 0.14 -16.61 -12.36
N HIS A 232 -0.67 -16.05 -13.27
CA HIS A 232 -0.77 -16.51 -14.67
C HIS A 232 0.45 -16.11 -15.51
N THR A 233 1.21 -15.09 -15.10
CA THR A 233 2.42 -14.65 -15.81
C THR A 233 3.46 -15.78 -15.79
N PRO A 234 3.96 -16.24 -16.95
CA PRO A 234 4.94 -17.33 -17.03
C PRO A 234 6.20 -17.01 -16.21
N LEU A 235 6.75 -18.04 -15.57
CA LEU A 235 7.92 -17.85 -14.69
C LEU A 235 9.14 -17.38 -15.48
N ASP A 236 9.38 -17.94 -16.66
CA ASP A 236 10.53 -17.59 -17.51
C ASP A 236 10.49 -16.11 -17.94
N ASP A 237 9.28 -15.58 -18.25
CA ASP A 237 9.11 -14.17 -18.57
C ASP A 237 9.32 -13.29 -17.35
N ALA A 238 8.82 -13.72 -16.20
CA ALA A 238 9.02 -13.03 -14.93
C ALA A 238 10.50 -12.97 -14.51
N GLU A 239 11.27 -14.04 -14.74
CA GLU A 239 12.71 -14.11 -14.49
C GLU A 239 13.47 -13.13 -15.39
N ARG A 240 13.14 -13.07 -16.70
CA ARG A 240 13.74 -12.12 -17.63
C ARG A 240 13.46 -10.69 -17.23
N VAL A 241 12.21 -10.38 -16.84
CA VAL A 241 11.82 -9.06 -16.34
C VAL A 241 12.59 -8.72 -15.06
N ALA A 242 12.71 -9.64 -14.10
CA ALA A 242 13.47 -9.43 -12.88
C ALA A 242 14.94 -9.11 -13.16
N VAL A 243 15.60 -9.88 -14.07
CA VAL A 243 16.98 -9.65 -14.47
C VAL A 243 17.13 -8.28 -15.16
N ALA A 244 16.22 -7.92 -16.06
CA ALA A 244 16.22 -6.62 -16.72
C ALA A 244 16.12 -5.47 -15.71
N LEU A 245 15.19 -5.57 -14.75
CA LEU A 245 15.00 -4.55 -13.71
C LEU A 245 16.26 -4.39 -12.83
N ILE A 246 16.88 -5.49 -12.39
CA ILE A 246 18.11 -5.47 -11.58
C ILE A 246 19.28 -4.82 -12.32
N ASN A 247 19.34 -5.00 -13.64
CA ASN A 247 20.38 -4.41 -14.49
C ASN A 247 20.08 -2.97 -14.91
N LEU A 248 18.92 -2.41 -14.53
CA LEU A 248 18.58 -1.02 -14.86
C LEU A 248 19.43 -0.06 -14.03
N THR A 249 20.31 0.69 -14.71
CA THR A 249 21.24 1.64 -14.10
C THR A 249 20.67 3.07 -14.06
N PRO A 250 21.14 3.96 -13.15
CA PRO A 250 20.58 5.30 -12.94
C PRO A 250 20.70 6.25 -14.14
N ASP A 251 21.62 5.95 -15.07
CA ASP A 251 21.90 6.73 -16.28
C ASP A 251 20.94 6.42 -17.44
N LEU A 252 20.20 5.32 -17.35
CA LEU A 252 19.23 4.96 -18.38
C LEU A 252 17.99 5.88 -18.35
N PRO A 253 17.37 6.14 -19.54
CA PRO A 253 16.16 6.96 -19.64
C PRO A 253 15.05 6.51 -18.70
N ALA A 254 14.85 5.20 -18.56
CA ALA A 254 13.85 4.59 -17.67
C ALA A 254 14.05 5.00 -16.21
N ALA A 255 15.28 4.94 -15.69
CA ALA A 255 15.56 5.33 -14.31
C ALA A 255 15.42 6.84 -14.10
N ARG A 256 15.87 7.65 -15.07
CA ARG A 256 15.75 9.11 -15.01
C ARG A 256 14.31 9.58 -15.04
N ALA A 257 13.48 9.04 -15.93
CA ALA A 257 12.07 9.39 -16.04
C ALA A 257 11.29 9.01 -14.79
N ALA A 258 11.55 7.82 -14.25
CA ALA A 258 10.94 7.36 -13.02
C ALA A 258 11.45 8.09 -11.75
N GLY A 259 12.57 8.83 -11.85
CA GLY A 259 13.20 9.50 -10.70
C GLY A 259 13.84 8.52 -9.71
N ILE A 260 14.26 7.34 -10.19
CA ILE A 260 14.79 6.25 -9.36
C ILE A 260 16.27 6.02 -9.61
N VAL A 261 16.88 5.19 -8.76
CA VAL A 261 18.26 4.70 -8.94
C VAL A 261 18.26 3.35 -9.66
N GLY A 262 17.14 2.63 -9.62
CA GLY A 262 16.96 1.31 -10.22
C GLY A 262 16.15 0.38 -9.31
N TRP A 263 16.44 -0.90 -9.38
CA TRP A 263 15.78 -1.94 -8.61
C TRP A 263 16.80 -2.80 -7.84
N THR A 264 16.36 -3.45 -6.78
CA THR A 264 17.15 -4.42 -6.02
C THR A 264 16.36 -5.72 -5.87
N VAL A 265 17.00 -6.77 -5.39
CA VAL A 265 16.31 -8.01 -5.02
C VAL A 265 15.14 -7.73 -4.09
N PRO A 266 14.11 -8.58 -4.07
CA PRO A 266 12.99 -8.43 -3.16
C PRO A 266 13.44 -8.32 -1.71
N LEU A 267 13.03 -7.25 -1.04
CA LEU A 267 13.31 -7.04 0.39
C LEU A 267 12.30 -7.78 1.27
N ASP A 268 12.55 -7.78 2.58
CA ASP A 268 11.62 -8.31 3.56
C ASP A 268 10.45 -7.33 3.79
N TYR A 269 9.23 -7.82 3.59
CA TYR A 269 7.98 -7.05 3.77
C TYR A 269 7.29 -7.35 5.11
N TYR A 270 7.95 -8.10 6.00
CA TYR A 270 7.42 -8.40 7.34
C TYR A 270 7.00 -7.14 8.12
N PRO A 271 7.74 -6.00 8.09
CA PRO A 271 7.30 -4.76 8.75
C PRO A 271 5.93 -4.24 8.29
N VAL A 272 5.52 -4.54 7.04
CA VAL A 272 4.18 -4.17 6.52
C VAL A 272 3.11 -5.05 7.15
N HIS A 273 3.38 -6.36 7.28
CA HIS A 273 2.49 -7.27 7.99
C HIS A 273 2.32 -6.88 9.46
N GLU A 274 3.40 -6.46 10.13
CA GLU A 274 3.34 -5.93 11.51
C GLU A 274 2.44 -4.70 11.62
N LEU A 275 2.55 -3.75 10.67
CA LEU A 275 1.66 -2.58 10.64
C LEU A 275 0.20 -3.03 10.48
N PHE A 276 -0.07 -3.91 9.54
CA PHE A 276 -1.43 -4.40 9.29
C PHE A 276 -2.02 -5.15 10.47
N LEU A 277 -1.21 -5.97 11.15
CA LEU A 277 -1.60 -6.62 12.41
C LEU A 277 -1.93 -5.59 13.50
N ALA A 278 -1.07 -4.58 13.66
CA ALA A 278 -1.27 -3.54 14.68
C ALA A 278 -2.53 -2.70 14.43
N LEU A 279 -2.88 -2.47 13.16
CA LEU A 279 -4.07 -1.71 12.77
C LEU A 279 -5.33 -2.57 12.62
N GLY A 280 -5.21 -3.90 12.54
CA GLY A 280 -6.32 -4.81 12.25
C GLY A 280 -6.91 -4.59 10.85
N VAL A 281 -6.07 -4.35 9.83
CA VAL A 281 -6.48 -4.04 8.45
C VAL A 281 -5.89 -5.02 7.44
N GLY A 282 -6.33 -4.92 6.18
CA GLY A 282 -5.87 -5.78 5.09
C GLY A 282 -6.11 -7.26 5.37
N PRO A 283 -5.13 -8.17 5.16
CA PRO A 283 -5.27 -9.59 5.42
C PRO A 283 -5.55 -9.95 6.88
N TYR A 284 -5.34 -9.01 7.79
CA TYR A 284 -5.52 -9.15 9.23
C TYR A 284 -6.75 -8.41 9.76
N ALA A 285 -7.59 -7.89 8.86
CA ALA A 285 -8.88 -7.31 9.25
C ALA A 285 -9.72 -8.38 9.95
N LEU A 286 -10.12 -8.09 11.18
CA LEU A 286 -10.99 -8.97 11.95
C LEU A 286 -12.41 -8.83 11.42
N ASN A 287 -12.81 -9.68 10.50
CA ASN A 287 -14.20 -9.85 10.16
C ASN A 287 -14.87 -10.64 11.26
N ASP A 288 -15.61 -9.98 12.14
CA ASP A 288 -16.38 -10.66 13.20
C ASP A 288 -17.34 -11.73 12.65
N ASN A 289 -17.81 -11.57 11.40
CA ASN A 289 -18.64 -12.56 10.71
C ASN A 289 -17.85 -13.80 10.24
N ASP A 290 -16.56 -13.66 9.93
CA ASP A 290 -15.75 -14.79 9.45
C ASP A 290 -15.29 -15.70 10.60
N ARG A 291 -15.09 -15.16 11.81
CA ARG A 291 -14.68 -15.95 12.99
C ARG A 291 -15.66 -17.09 13.31
N LEU A 292 -16.94 -16.79 13.27
CA LEU A 292 -17.97 -17.81 13.54
C LEU A 292 -18.09 -18.78 12.37
N GLY A 293 -18.05 -18.28 11.15
CA GLY A 293 -18.08 -19.08 9.92
C GLY A 293 -16.87 -20.01 9.78
N ASP A 294 -15.68 -19.49 10.04
CA ASP A 294 -14.44 -20.28 10.01
C ASP A 294 -14.38 -21.28 11.18
N PHE A 295 -14.84 -20.92 12.37
CA PHE A 295 -14.97 -21.86 13.48
C PHE A 295 -15.93 -23.01 13.15
N ILE A 296 -17.10 -22.71 12.59
CA ILE A 296 -18.09 -23.72 12.16
C ILE A 296 -17.50 -24.63 11.07
N ARG A 297 -16.77 -24.08 10.07
CA ARG A 297 -16.12 -24.85 9.00
C ARG A 297 -14.96 -25.70 9.50
N ARG A 298 -14.18 -25.18 10.45
CA ARG A 298 -12.99 -25.87 10.96
C ARG A 298 -13.32 -26.91 12.02
N TYR A 299 -14.43 -26.72 12.76
CA TYR A 299 -14.85 -27.61 13.85
C TYR A 299 -16.36 -27.97 13.78
N PRO A 300 -16.85 -28.56 12.68
CA PRO A 300 -18.28 -28.80 12.50
C PRO A 300 -18.87 -29.74 13.56
N LEU A 301 -18.11 -30.72 14.01
CA LEU A 301 -18.55 -31.66 15.05
C LEU A 301 -18.66 -30.99 16.43
N TRP A 302 -17.76 -30.09 16.78
CA TRP A 302 -17.83 -29.33 18.04
C TRP A 302 -19.01 -28.38 18.03
N PHE A 303 -19.29 -27.73 16.92
CA PHE A 303 -20.44 -26.85 16.77
C PHE A 303 -21.78 -27.65 16.89
N ALA A 304 -21.86 -28.79 16.21
CA ALA A 304 -23.02 -29.70 16.33
C ALA A 304 -23.21 -30.20 17.76
N GLY A 305 -22.13 -30.53 18.47
CA GLY A 305 -22.17 -30.94 19.88
C GLY A 305 -22.69 -29.84 20.82
N LEU A 306 -22.25 -28.60 20.63
CA LEU A 306 -22.73 -27.43 21.38
C LEU A 306 -24.23 -27.16 21.14
N CYS A 307 -24.70 -27.27 19.90
CA CYS A 307 -26.11 -27.14 19.56
C CYS A 307 -26.95 -28.23 20.16
N ALA A 308 -26.49 -29.50 20.13
CA ALA A 308 -27.19 -30.63 20.76
C ALA A 308 -27.27 -30.48 22.27
N LEU A 309 -26.22 -30.01 22.95
CA LEU A 309 -26.20 -29.74 24.38
C LEU A 309 -27.19 -28.62 24.75
N GLY A 310 -27.22 -27.53 23.98
CA GLY A 310 -28.17 -26.44 24.16
C GLY A 310 -29.63 -26.89 24.03
N LEU A 311 -29.94 -27.71 23.02
CA LEU A 311 -31.26 -28.30 22.80
C LEU A 311 -31.65 -29.23 23.95
N SER A 312 -30.72 -30.03 24.46
CA SER A 312 -30.97 -30.96 25.57
C SER A 312 -31.26 -30.20 26.87
N LEU A 313 -30.52 -29.14 27.17
CA LEU A 313 -30.74 -28.28 28.35
C LEU A 313 -32.09 -27.53 28.28
N THR A 314 -32.47 -27.02 27.12
CA THR A 314 -33.75 -26.35 26.92
C THR A 314 -34.94 -27.34 27.08
N THR A 315 -34.83 -28.54 26.51
CA THR A 315 -35.85 -29.61 26.68
C THR A 315 -35.97 -30.03 28.13
N MET A 316 -34.86 -30.21 28.83
CA MET A 316 -34.85 -30.56 30.25
C MET A 316 -35.48 -29.45 31.11
N THR A 317 -35.19 -28.19 30.82
CA THR A 317 -35.80 -27.06 31.55
C THR A 317 -37.32 -27.00 31.33
N ILE A 318 -37.77 -27.20 30.09
CA ILE A 318 -39.20 -27.24 29.75
C ILE A 318 -39.90 -28.39 30.50
N LEU A 319 -39.30 -29.58 30.55
CA LEU A 319 -39.82 -30.73 31.26
C LEU A 319 -39.92 -30.47 32.77
N LEU A 320 -38.89 -29.90 33.39
CA LEU A 320 -38.88 -29.52 34.80
C LEU A 320 -39.98 -28.50 35.13
N VAL A 321 -40.17 -27.51 34.30
CA VAL A 321 -41.25 -26.51 34.47
C VAL A 321 -42.63 -27.17 34.35
N ARG A 322 -42.82 -28.08 33.38
CA ARG A 322 -44.08 -28.83 33.21
C ARG A 322 -44.37 -29.73 34.39
N VAL A 323 -43.38 -30.45 34.92
CA VAL A 323 -43.55 -31.32 36.13
C VAL A 323 -43.87 -30.49 37.36
N ASN A 324 -43.20 -29.38 37.58
CA ASN A 324 -43.47 -28.49 38.71
C ASN A 324 -44.86 -27.82 38.65
N ARG A 325 -45.35 -27.50 37.41
CA ARG A 325 -46.72 -26.99 37.24
C ARG A 325 -47.82 -28.03 37.49
N LYS A 326 -47.54 -29.36 37.34
CA LYS A 326 -48.46 -30.41 37.63
C LYS A 326 -48.48 -30.82 39.12
N ARG A 327 -47.48 -30.41 39.91
CA ARG A 327 -47.38 -30.66 41.34
C ARG A 327 -47.93 -29.52 42.19
N ARG A 328 -48.32 -28.41 41.62
CA ARG A 328 -49.12 -27.34 42.23
C ARG A 328 -50.57 -27.43 41.75
#